data_4465ad16fba70ad45748f26c226f0dbf
#
_entry.id   4465ad16fba70ad45748f26c226f0dbf
#
_cell.length_a   1.000
_cell.length_b   1.000
_cell.length_c   1.000
_cell.angle_alpha   90.00
_cell.angle_beta   90.00
_cell.angle_gamma   90.00
#
_symmetry.space_group_name_H-M   'P 1'
#
loop_
_entity.id
_entity.type
_entity.pdbx_description
1 polymer ?
#
loop_
_entity_poly.entity_id
_entity_poly.type
_entity_poly.pdbx_seq_one_letter_code
_entity_poly.pdbx_strand_id
1 'polypeptide(L)'
;MDSFEKAEDFEKIVLRDPTGIEKNVALETTGFAAAALTLEKPGIYTAAATRKESMNTAYEENGKKVTYKGPKTGKKNIISSVYSQQFAKSIICGGELITGDASHVFGQKLEIIPVTNPYEIMNNRGGIMKVKVLFEGKPVPFLKIWGVYQGYTIKDEASAFTSTNGEGIATFRINHWGVWLLRTRYDRPAAGELAEKVNEEHYFSSLTFCVP
;
A
#
# COMPACT_ATOMS: atom_id res chain seq x y z
N MET A 1 -4.19 -10.95 -18.77
CA MET A 1 -3.81 -9.64 -19.36
C MET A 1 -3.78 -8.66 -18.21
N ASP A 2 -2.59 -8.24 -17.80
CA ASP A 2 -2.46 -7.30 -16.70
C ASP A 2 -3.07 -5.97 -17.12
N SER A 3 -4.07 -5.51 -16.40
CA SER A 3 -4.66 -4.18 -16.63
C SER A 3 -3.72 -3.16 -16.00
N PHE A 4 -3.09 -2.33 -16.82
CA PHE A 4 -2.33 -1.19 -16.32
C PHE A 4 -3.27 -0.19 -15.63
N GLU A 5 -2.81 0.34 -14.50
CA GLU A 5 -3.53 1.37 -13.77
C GLU A 5 -3.60 2.65 -14.60
N LYS A 6 -4.74 3.31 -14.57
CA LYS A 6 -4.95 4.60 -15.25
C LYS A 6 -4.78 5.75 -14.27
N ALA A 7 -4.39 6.91 -14.77
CA ALA A 7 -4.27 8.13 -13.94
C ALA A 7 -5.60 8.48 -13.23
N GLU A 8 -6.73 8.23 -13.87
CA GLU A 8 -8.07 8.46 -13.32
C GLU A 8 -8.43 7.57 -12.13
N ASP A 9 -7.71 6.45 -11.92
CA ASP A 9 -7.92 5.54 -10.79
C ASP A 9 -7.33 6.09 -9.48
N PHE A 10 -6.50 7.12 -9.55
CA PHE A 10 -5.88 7.74 -8.38
C PHE A 10 -6.66 8.96 -7.89
N GLU A 11 -6.78 9.06 -6.59
CA GLU A 11 -7.32 10.23 -5.90
C GLU A 11 -6.21 11.27 -5.69
N LYS A 12 -5.05 10.81 -5.21
CA LYS A 12 -3.94 11.67 -4.81
C LYS A 12 -2.62 10.95 -4.90
N ILE A 13 -1.59 11.66 -5.38
CA ILE A 13 -0.19 11.24 -5.24
C ILE A 13 0.59 12.41 -4.70
N VAL A 14 1.40 12.18 -3.66
CA VAL A 14 2.22 13.18 -2.98
C VAL A 14 3.65 12.71 -2.95
N LEU A 15 4.58 13.59 -3.25
CA LEU A 15 6.02 13.42 -3.03
C LEU A 15 6.45 14.36 -1.93
N ARG A 16 7.12 13.83 -0.90
CA ARG A 16 7.77 14.59 0.16
C ARG A 16 9.27 14.54 -0.04
N ASP A 17 9.92 15.72 -0.09
CA ASP A 17 11.35 15.85 -0.29
C ASP A 17 12.13 15.63 1.03
N PRO A 18 13.48 15.51 1.00
CA PRO A 18 14.30 15.32 2.20
C PRO A 18 14.21 16.45 3.23
N THR A 19 13.75 17.64 2.81
CA THR A 19 13.55 18.80 3.71
C THR A 19 12.15 18.86 4.32
N GLY A 20 11.27 17.92 3.95
CA GLY A 20 9.92 17.82 4.47
C GLY A 20 8.84 18.56 3.67
N ILE A 21 9.19 19.11 2.50
CA ILE A 21 8.24 19.80 1.63
C ILE A 21 7.44 18.76 0.82
N GLU A 22 6.12 18.86 0.87
CA GLU A 22 5.21 18.02 0.11
C GLU A 22 4.74 18.70 -1.17
N LYS A 23 4.71 17.94 -2.26
CA LYS A 23 4.19 18.35 -3.56
C LYS A 23 3.22 17.31 -4.10
N ASN A 24 2.09 17.76 -4.66
CA ASN A 24 1.23 16.86 -5.43
C ASN A 24 1.93 16.49 -6.74
N VAL A 25 1.84 15.22 -7.12
CA VAL A 25 2.41 14.68 -8.36
C VAL A 25 1.28 14.52 -9.36
N ALA A 26 1.42 15.19 -10.51
CA ALA A 26 0.53 14.99 -11.64
C ALA A 26 0.92 13.71 -12.38
N LEU A 27 -0.08 12.90 -12.74
CA LEU A 27 0.11 11.71 -13.56
C LEU A 27 -0.08 12.05 -15.05
N GLU A 28 0.73 11.43 -15.89
CA GLU A 28 0.50 11.41 -17.32
C GLU A 28 -0.74 10.58 -17.63
N THR A 29 -1.56 11.07 -18.56
CA THR A 29 -2.86 10.46 -18.89
C THR A 29 -2.83 9.59 -20.13
N THR A 30 -1.69 9.47 -20.82
CA THR A 30 -1.53 8.69 -22.04
C THR A 30 -1.09 7.26 -21.72
N GLY A 31 -2.03 6.31 -21.79
CA GLY A 31 -1.77 4.89 -21.63
C GLY A 31 -1.95 4.40 -20.18
N PHE A 32 -0.88 4.26 -19.42
CA PHE A 32 -0.88 3.84 -18.00
C PHE A 32 -0.46 4.99 -17.09
N ALA A 33 -0.81 4.88 -15.81
CA ALA A 33 -0.43 5.90 -14.83
C ALA A 33 1.08 5.96 -14.66
N ALA A 34 1.67 7.07 -15.06
CA ALA A 34 3.11 7.33 -14.94
C ALA A 34 3.35 8.79 -14.53
N ALA A 35 4.45 9.02 -13.84
CA ALA A 35 4.95 10.36 -13.56
C ALA A 35 6.47 10.35 -13.61
N ALA A 36 7.05 11.35 -14.26
CA ALA A 36 8.48 11.62 -14.19
C ALA A 36 8.74 12.47 -12.92
N LEU A 37 9.66 12.01 -12.09
CA LEU A 37 10.09 12.73 -10.88
C LEU A 37 11.54 13.13 -11.01
N THR A 38 11.84 14.41 -10.84
CA THR A 38 13.21 14.91 -10.71
C THR A 38 13.51 15.06 -9.22
N LEU A 39 14.54 14.36 -8.76
CA LEU A 39 15.04 14.44 -7.39
C LEU A 39 16.14 15.50 -7.32
N GLU A 40 15.77 16.73 -7.00
CA GLU A 40 16.67 17.89 -7.04
C GLU A 40 17.67 17.93 -5.89
N LYS A 41 17.34 17.32 -4.76
CA LYS A 41 18.16 17.32 -3.53
C LYS A 41 18.64 15.92 -3.22
N PRO A 42 19.87 15.75 -2.71
CA PRO A 42 20.26 14.46 -2.14
C PRO A 42 19.50 14.19 -0.85
N GLY A 43 19.16 12.91 -0.62
CA GLY A 43 18.47 12.48 0.61
C GLY A 43 17.27 11.57 0.33
N ILE A 44 16.49 11.31 1.39
CA ILE A 44 15.35 10.41 1.36
C ILE A 44 14.09 11.18 0.98
N TYR A 45 13.47 10.72 -0.09
CA TYR A 45 12.13 11.11 -0.52
C TYR A 45 11.13 10.02 -0.12
N THR A 46 9.92 10.44 0.21
CA THR A 46 8.81 9.53 0.41
C THR A 46 7.67 9.90 -0.53
N ALA A 47 7.15 8.92 -1.27
CA ALA A 47 6.00 9.12 -2.12
C ALA A 47 4.82 8.31 -1.58
N ALA A 48 3.62 8.89 -1.60
CA ALA A 48 2.39 8.24 -1.19
C ALA A 48 1.32 8.38 -2.27
N ALA A 49 0.69 7.26 -2.63
CA ALA A 49 -0.40 7.22 -3.58
C ALA A 49 -1.66 6.66 -2.92
N THR A 50 -2.79 7.31 -3.16
CA THR A 50 -4.12 6.86 -2.74
C THR A 50 -4.95 6.61 -3.99
N ARG A 51 -5.48 5.40 -4.14
CA ARG A 51 -6.44 5.10 -5.20
C ARG A 51 -7.84 5.52 -4.79
N LYS A 52 -8.64 5.89 -5.77
CA LYS A 52 -10.08 6.10 -5.57
C LYS A 52 -10.72 4.84 -5.02
N GLU A 53 -11.68 5.04 -4.18
CA GLU A 53 -12.51 3.97 -3.63
C GLU A 53 -13.29 3.25 -4.74
N SER A 54 -13.57 1.98 -4.52
CA SER A 54 -14.38 1.19 -5.42
C SER A 54 -15.33 0.27 -4.64
N MET A 55 -16.46 -0.04 -5.25
CA MET A 55 -17.40 -1.04 -4.73
C MET A 55 -17.58 -2.11 -5.78
N ASN A 56 -17.59 -3.37 -5.33
CA ASN A 56 -17.81 -4.51 -6.19
C ASN A 56 -18.83 -5.45 -5.53
N THR A 57 -19.86 -5.80 -6.28
CA THR A 57 -20.91 -6.69 -5.79
C THR A 57 -21.05 -7.90 -6.71
N ALA A 58 -21.05 -9.08 -6.11
CA ALA A 58 -21.43 -10.33 -6.76
C ALA A 58 -22.76 -10.80 -6.20
N TYR A 59 -23.68 -11.16 -7.07
CA TYR A 59 -25.01 -11.64 -6.72
C TYR A 59 -25.45 -12.75 -7.68
N GLU A 60 -26.47 -13.49 -7.33
CA GLU A 60 -27.05 -14.52 -8.18
C GLU A 60 -28.26 -13.97 -8.92
N GLU A 61 -28.29 -14.17 -10.24
CA GLU A 61 -29.41 -13.84 -11.11
C GLU A 61 -29.64 -14.97 -12.11
N ASN A 62 -30.86 -15.52 -12.12
CA ASN A 62 -31.24 -16.65 -12.98
C ASN A 62 -30.30 -17.87 -12.84
N GLY A 63 -29.87 -18.20 -11.63
CA GLY A 63 -28.95 -19.31 -11.34
C GLY A 63 -27.51 -19.08 -11.76
N LYS A 64 -27.14 -17.84 -12.12
CA LYS A 64 -25.77 -17.49 -12.53
C LYS A 64 -25.20 -16.40 -11.62
N LYS A 65 -23.90 -16.52 -11.30
CA LYS A 65 -23.16 -15.47 -10.61
C LYS A 65 -22.91 -14.30 -11.57
N VAL A 66 -23.37 -13.12 -11.16
CA VAL A 66 -23.12 -11.85 -11.84
C VAL A 66 -22.24 -10.99 -10.95
N THR A 67 -21.23 -10.33 -11.51
CA THR A 67 -20.35 -9.40 -10.81
C THR A 67 -20.39 -8.05 -11.52
N TYR A 68 -20.54 -6.96 -10.76
CA TYR A 68 -20.51 -5.62 -11.31
C TYR A 68 -19.82 -4.64 -10.34
N LYS A 69 -19.34 -3.52 -10.89
CA LYS A 69 -18.79 -2.41 -10.09
C LYS A 69 -19.94 -1.55 -9.56
N GLY A 70 -20.21 -1.63 -8.27
CA GLY A 70 -21.26 -0.86 -7.62
C GLY A 70 -21.73 -1.49 -6.31
N PRO A 71 -22.63 -0.78 -5.58
CA PRO A 71 -23.15 -1.20 -4.29
C PRO A 71 -24.17 -2.35 -4.43
N LYS A 72 -24.45 -3.06 -3.34
CA LYS A 72 -25.48 -4.11 -3.28
C LYS A 72 -26.92 -3.58 -3.34
N THR A 73 -27.10 -2.28 -3.22
CA THR A 73 -28.42 -1.63 -3.17
C THR A 73 -29.28 -2.02 -4.39
N GLY A 74 -30.50 -2.47 -4.12
CA GLY A 74 -31.44 -2.92 -5.17
C GLY A 74 -31.14 -4.31 -5.76
N LYS A 75 -30.11 -5.02 -5.29
CA LYS A 75 -29.79 -6.39 -5.69
C LYS A 75 -30.32 -7.40 -4.68
N LYS A 76 -30.67 -8.60 -5.18
CA LYS A 76 -31.10 -9.74 -4.37
C LYS A 76 -30.06 -10.85 -4.46
N ASN A 77 -30.13 -11.83 -3.56
CA ASN A 77 -29.23 -12.99 -3.54
C ASN A 77 -27.76 -12.61 -3.59
N ILE A 78 -27.35 -11.68 -2.71
CA ILE A 78 -25.97 -11.18 -2.64
C ILE A 78 -25.04 -12.30 -2.20
N ILE A 79 -24.04 -12.59 -3.02
CA ILE A 79 -22.95 -13.55 -2.72
C ILE A 79 -21.84 -12.83 -1.95
N SER A 80 -21.43 -11.64 -2.43
CA SER A 80 -20.46 -10.78 -1.76
C SER A 80 -20.65 -9.34 -2.20
N SER A 81 -20.37 -8.39 -1.32
CA SER A 81 -20.35 -6.98 -1.67
C SER A 81 -19.30 -6.28 -0.83
N VAL A 82 -18.35 -5.65 -1.49
CA VAL A 82 -17.12 -5.16 -0.89
C VAL A 82 -16.85 -3.72 -1.33
N TYR A 83 -16.56 -2.87 -0.37
CA TYR A 83 -15.88 -1.59 -0.56
C TYR A 83 -14.37 -1.82 -0.52
N SER A 84 -13.62 -1.23 -1.41
CA SER A 84 -12.17 -1.36 -1.46
C SER A 84 -11.48 -0.02 -1.64
N GLN A 85 -10.41 0.19 -0.88
CA GLN A 85 -9.49 1.32 -1.08
C GLN A 85 -8.04 0.84 -0.96
N GLN A 86 -7.15 1.40 -1.79
CA GLN A 86 -5.76 0.97 -1.88
C GLN A 86 -4.82 2.15 -1.66
N PHE A 87 -3.76 1.89 -0.91
CA PHE A 87 -2.73 2.86 -0.54
C PHE A 87 -1.36 2.29 -0.88
N ALA A 88 -0.47 3.13 -1.35
CA ALA A 88 0.91 2.77 -1.58
C ALA A 88 1.84 3.84 -1.05
N LYS A 89 2.98 3.41 -0.53
CA LYS A 89 4.09 4.28 -0.14
C LYS A 89 5.38 3.75 -0.76
N SER A 90 6.24 4.66 -1.19
CA SER A 90 7.58 4.33 -1.67
C SER A 90 8.61 5.21 -1.00
N ILE A 91 9.75 4.61 -0.64
CA ILE A 91 10.92 5.31 -0.11
C ILE A 91 12.00 5.29 -1.17
N ILE A 92 12.50 6.46 -1.53
CA ILE A 92 13.44 6.67 -2.63
C ILE A 92 14.62 7.46 -2.07
N CYS A 93 15.84 7.02 -2.36
CA CYS A 93 17.05 7.78 -2.03
C CYS A 93 17.57 8.49 -3.27
N GLY A 94 17.68 9.81 -3.19
CA GLY A 94 18.31 10.64 -4.19
C GLY A 94 19.79 10.90 -3.84
N GLY A 95 20.71 10.35 -4.62
CA GLY A 95 22.15 10.47 -4.36
C GLY A 95 22.65 9.58 -3.23
N GLU A 96 23.77 9.97 -2.60
CA GLU A 96 24.47 9.16 -1.59
C GLU A 96 24.06 9.51 -0.14
N LEU A 97 23.33 10.60 0.08
CA LEU A 97 22.94 11.03 1.41
C LEU A 97 21.66 10.30 1.85
N ILE A 98 21.67 9.76 3.06
CA ILE A 98 20.51 9.09 3.69
C ILE A 98 19.77 10.03 4.68
N THR A 99 19.94 11.33 4.54
CA THR A 99 19.23 12.34 5.33
C THR A 99 17.78 12.46 4.85
N GLY A 100 16.87 12.73 5.77
CA GLY A 100 15.44 12.83 5.52
C GLY A 100 14.65 11.87 6.37
N ASP A 101 13.33 11.92 6.29
CA ASP A 101 12.43 11.16 7.15
C ASP A 101 11.72 10.05 6.36
N ALA A 102 12.22 8.83 6.47
CA ALA A 102 11.57 7.65 5.90
C ALA A 102 10.28 7.27 6.64
N SER A 103 10.10 7.73 7.89
CA SER A 103 9.00 7.33 8.78
C SER A 103 7.78 8.27 8.72
N HIS A 104 7.76 9.22 7.78
CA HIS A 104 6.68 10.18 7.67
C HIS A 104 5.31 9.52 7.48
N VAL A 105 4.32 10.04 8.23
CA VAL A 105 2.93 9.60 8.19
C VAL A 105 2.12 10.51 7.28
N PHE A 106 1.63 10.00 6.15
CA PHE A 106 0.81 10.77 5.20
C PHE A 106 -0.67 10.83 5.60
N GLY A 107 -1.08 10.07 6.63
CA GLY A 107 -2.48 9.99 7.05
C GLY A 107 -3.35 9.14 6.12
N GLN A 108 -2.78 8.21 5.39
CA GLN A 108 -3.53 7.20 4.63
C GLN A 108 -4.35 6.35 5.60
N LYS A 109 -5.56 5.94 5.22
CA LYS A 109 -6.47 5.21 6.11
C LYS A 109 -5.89 3.89 6.61
N LEU A 110 -5.20 3.14 5.74
CA LEU A 110 -4.30 2.04 6.13
C LEU A 110 -2.90 2.39 5.66
N GLU A 111 -1.93 2.46 6.57
CA GLU A 111 -0.60 2.94 6.26
C GLU A 111 0.49 2.07 6.89
N ILE A 112 1.46 1.65 6.07
CA ILE A 112 2.68 1.00 6.53
C ILE A 112 3.76 2.06 6.69
N ILE A 113 4.32 2.19 7.89
CA ILE A 113 5.30 3.20 8.24
C ILE A 113 6.60 2.51 8.60
N PRO A 114 7.72 2.81 7.95
CA PRO A 114 9.04 2.35 8.38
C PRO A 114 9.37 2.86 9.78
N VAL A 115 9.81 1.97 10.65
CA VAL A 115 10.44 2.29 11.92
C VAL A 115 11.97 2.24 11.77
N THR A 116 12.45 1.32 10.93
CA THR A 116 13.85 1.25 10.51
C THR A 116 14.01 1.97 9.19
N ASN A 117 15.03 2.83 9.07
CA ASN A 117 15.41 3.40 7.78
C ASN A 117 15.98 2.29 6.89
N PRO A 118 15.37 1.97 5.73
CA PRO A 118 15.83 0.87 4.89
C PRO A 118 17.24 1.05 4.35
N TYR A 119 17.72 2.29 4.19
CA TYR A 119 19.06 2.59 3.70
C TYR A 119 20.16 2.40 4.76
N GLU A 120 19.79 2.20 6.03
CA GLU A 120 20.70 1.85 7.11
C GLU A 120 20.80 0.33 7.34
N ILE A 121 20.03 -0.47 6.62
CA ILE A 121 20.03 -1.93 6.76
C ILE A 121 21.31 -2.48 6.12
N MET A 122 22.16 -3.09 6.94
CA MET A 122 23.36 -3.78 6.47
C MET A 122 23.02 -5.21 6.05
N ASN A 123 22.87 -5.41 4.78
CA ASN A 123 22.49 -6.65 4.13
C ASN A 123 23.42 -7.83 4.42
N ASN A 124 24.75 -7.61 4.43
CA ASN A 124 25.77 -8.65 4.61
C ASN A 124 25.68 -9.42 5.96
N ARG A 125 24.89 -8.96 6.91
CA ARG A 125 24.74 -9.53 8.26
C ARG A 125 23.30 -9.89 8.61
N GLY A 126 22.37 -9.80 7.65
CA GLY A 126 20.96 -10.02 7.91
C GLY A 126 20.37 -8.87 8.73
N GLY A 127 20.03 -7.77 8.08
CA GLY A 127 19.42 -6.60 8.71
C GLY A 127 17.98 -6.86 9.16
N ILE A 128 17.51 -5.99 10.03
CA ILE A 128 16.15 -6.02 10.55
C ILE A 128 15.39 -4.78 10.06
N MET A 129 14.33 -5.02 9.31
CA MET A 129 13.35 -4.00 8.95
C MET A 129 12.17 -4.08 9.91
N LYS A 130 11.93 -3.00 10.66
CA LYS A 130 10.72 -2.84 11.46
C LYS A 130 9.80 -1.85 10.78
N VAL A 131 8.52 -2.20 10.74
CA VAL A 131 7.45 -1.32 10.24
C VAL A 131 6.32 -1.26 11.25
N LYS A 132 5.62 -0.14 11.29
CA LYS A 132 4.39 0.03 12.07
C LYS A 132 3.21 0.13 11.10
N VAL A 133 2.11 -0.53 11.41
CA VAL A 133 0.88 -0.43 10.62
C VAL A 133 -0.15 0.38 11.39
N LEU A 134 -0.69 1.39 10.74
CA LEU A 134 -1.77 2.22 11.26
C LEU A 134 -3.03 2.04 10.42
N PHE A 135 -4.18 2.00 11.09
CA PHE A 135 -5.49 2.14 10.50
C PHE A 135 -6.21 3.32 11.16
N GLU A 136 -6.61 4.31 10.37
CA GLU A 136 -7.19 5.57 10.87
C GLU A 136 -6.31 6.21 11.96
N GLY A 137 -4.99 6.19 11.76
CA GLY A 137 -4.00 6.74 12.67
C GLY A 137 -3.71 5.91 13.93
N LYS A 138 -4.39 4.77 14.13
CA LYS A 138 -4.22 3.90 15.29
C LYS A 138 -3.43 2.63 14.94
N PRO A 139 -2.54 2.15 15.82
CA PRO A 139 -1.84 0.89 15.60
C PRO A 139 -2.78 -0.29 15.40
N VAL A 140 -2.47 -1.15 14.42
CA VAL A 140 -3.25 -2.37 14.16
C VAL A 140 -2.48 -3.58 14.68
N PRO A 141 -2.94 -4.23 15.75
CA PRO A 141 -2.30 -5.43 16.29
C PRO A 141 -2.64 -6.67 15.46
N PHE A 142 -1.71 -7.62 15.44
CA PHE A 142 -1.85 -8.97 14.87
C PHE A 142 -2.25 -9.02 13.39
N LEU A 143 -1.97 -7.94 12.65
CA LEU A 143 -2.23 -7.87 11.22
C LEU A 143 -1.11 -8.58 10.45
N LYS A 144 -1.50 -9.41 9.49
CA LYS A 144 -0.57 -10.14 8.62
C LYS A 144 0.07 -9.19 7.61
N ILE A 145 1.40 -9.34 7.41
CA ILE A 145 2.14 -8.59 6.41
C ILE A 145 3.01 -9.56 5.61
N TRP A 146 3.00 -9.39 4.30
CA TRP A 146 3.81 -10.16 3.35
C TRP A 146 4.91 -9.27 2.80
N GLY A 147 6.09 -9.87 2.62
CA GLY A 147 7.23 -9.23 2.00
C GLY A 147 7.73 -10.03 0.80
N VAL A 148 8.14 -9.35 -0.25
CA VAL A 148 8.78 -9.96 -1.41
C VAL A 148 9.89 -9.04 -1.90
N TYR A 149 11.04 -9.62 -2.30
CA TYR A 149 12.12 -8.88 -2.96
C TYR A 149 12.10 -9.11 -4.47
N GLN A 150 12.61 -8.15 -5.20
CA GLN A 150 12.68 -8.19 -6.66
C GLN A 150 13.48 -9.42 -7.14
N GLY A 151 12.90 -10.18 -8.07
CA GLY A 151 13.51 -11.38 -8.63
C GLY A 151 13.23 -12.68 -7.87
N TYR A 152 12.50 -12.63 -6.73
CA TYR A 152 12.15 -13.83 -5.98
C TYR A 152 11.22 -14.76 -6.77
N THR A 153 10.18 -14.22 -7.37
CA THR A 153 9.16 -14.99 -8.08
C THR A 153 8.49 -14.14 -9.16
N ILE A 154 7.93 -14.81 -10.16
CA ILE A 154 7.02 -14.22 -11.15
C ILE A 154 5.56 -14.46 -10.79
N LYS A 155 5.29 -15.17 -9.68
CA LYS A 155 3.96 -15.45 -9.15
C LYS A 155 3.63 -14.52 -7.99
N ASP A 156 2.38 -14.55 -7.55
CA ASP A 156 1.94 -13.81 -6.36
C ASP A 156 2.31 -14.57 -5.06
N GLU A 157 3.61 -14.76 -4.84
CA GLU A 157 4.18 -15.46 -3.69
C GLU A 157 4.99 -14.49 -2.84
N ALA A 158 5.03 -14.72 -1.53
CA ALA A 158 5.83 -13.94 -0.61
C ALA A 158 7.13 -14.65 -0.25
N SER A 159 8.24 -13.91 -0.17
CA SER A 159 9.53 -14.41 0.34
C SER A 159 9.64 -14.33 1.87
N ALA A 160 8.83 -13.48 2.48
CA ALA A 160 8.79 -13.26 3.92
C ALA A 160 7.35 -13.01 4.38
N PHE A 161 7.06 -13.46 5.59
CA PHE A 161 5.74 -13.32 6.20
C PHE A 161 5.89 -13.08 7.70
N THR A 162 5.12 -12.14 8.24
CA THR A 162 5.05 -11.86 9.66
C THR A 162 3.69 -11.26 10.03
N SER A 163 3.50 -10.94 11.31
CA SER A 163 2.34 -10.19 11.81
C SER A 163 2.80 -9.07 12.73
N THR A 164 2.00 -8.02 12.84
CA THR A 164 2.23 -6.97 13.84
C THR A 164 2.03 -7.51 15.26
N ASN A 165 2.79 -6.97 16.20
CA ASN A 165 2.61 -7.21 17.64
C ASN A 165 1.46 -6.36 18.22
N GLY A 166 1.28 -6.35 19.53
CA GLY A 166 0.26 -5.55 20.23
C GLY A 166 0.37 -4.04 20.01
N GLU A 167 1.54 -3.53 19.62
CA GLU A 167 1.81 -2.11 19.33
C GLU A 167 1.67 -1.78 17.84
N GLY A 168 1.25 -2.74 17.01
CA GLY A 168 1.16 -2.58 15.56
C GLY A 168 2.50 -2.65 14.84
N ILE A 169 3.56 -3.17 15.47
CA ILE A 169 4.92 -3.27 14.91
C ILE A 169 5.15 -4.68 14.37
N ALA A 170 5.59 -4.75 13.12
CA ALA A 170 6.05 -5.97 12.47
C ALA A 170 7.55 -5.92 12.20
N THR A 171 8.20 -7.09 12.26
CA THR A 171 9.65 -7.24 12.09
C THR A 171 9.94 -8.22 10.97
N PHE A 172 10.72 -7.79 9.99
CA PHE A 172 11.21 -8.59 8.89
C PHE A 172 12.72 -8.77 8.99
N ARG A 173 13.19 -9.98 8.74
CA ARG A 173 14.60 -10.22 8.50
C ARG A 173 14.88 -10.00 7.01
N ILE A 174 15.70 -9.01 6.70
CA ILE A 174 16.13 -8.70 5.35
C ILE A 174 17.39 -9.51 5.05
N ASN A 175 17.28 -10.41 4.10
CA ASN A 175 18.36 -11.33 3.69
C ASN A 175 18.73 -11.16 2.21
N HIS A 176 18.24 -10.10 1.58
CA HIS A 176 18.50 -9.80 0.18
C HIS A 176 18.58 -8.29 -0.04
N TRP A 177 19.50 -7.84 -0.88
CA TRP A 177 19.59 -6.44 -1.32
C TRP A 177 18.58 -6.15 -2.43
N GLY A 178 18.46 -4.89 -2.81
CA GLY A 178 17.59 -4.44 -3.89
C GLY A 178 16.19 -4.07 -3.41
N VAL A 179 15.25 -4.07 -4.34
CA VAL A 179 13.90 -3.57 -4.07
C VAL A 179 13.07 -4.60 -3.31
N TRP A 180 12.44 -4.15 -2.24
CA TRP A 180 11.46 -4.88 -1.45
C TRP A 180 10.08 -4.25 -1.56
N LEU A 181 9.07 -5.08 -1.58
CA LEU A 181 7.66 -4.72 -1.44
C LEU A 181 7.09 -5.40 -0.20
N LEU A 182 6.63 -4.63 0.75
CA LEU A 182 5.77 -5.10 1.84
C LEU A 182 4.32 -4.75 1.51
N ARG A 183 3.39 -5.66 1.83
CA ARG A 183 1.96 -5.44 1.62
C ARG A 183 1.14 -6.03 2.75
N THR A 184 0.01 -5.40 3.01
CA THR A 184 -0.96 -5.86 4.02
C THR A 184 -2.38 -5.57 3.56
N ARG A 185 -3.32 -6.28 4.15
CA ARG A 185 -4.76 -6.08 3.96
C ARG A 185 -5.44 -6.08 5.31
N TYR A 186 -6.31 -5.10 5.51
CA TYR A 186 -7.17 -5.00 6.68
C TYR A 186 -8.63 -5.07 6.24
N ASP A 187 -9.37 -6.05 6.77
CA ASP A 187 -10.78 -6.26 6.45
C ASP A 187 -11.61 -6.04 7.70
N ARG A 188 -12.79 -5.45 7.51
CA ARG A 188 -13.81 -5.35 8.56
C ARG A 188 -15.22 -5.44 7.97
N PRO A 189 -16.23 -5.81 8.77
CA PRO A 189 -17.62 -5.61 8.39
C PRO A 189 -17.88 -4.13 8.08
N ALA A 190 -18.70 -3.87 7.07
CA ALA A 190 -19.09 -2.50 6.75
C ALA A 190 -19.95 -1.92 7.87
N ALA A 191 -19.72 -0.63 8.18
CA ALA A 191 -20.41 0.07 9.25
C ALA A 191 -20.99 1.40 8.77
N GLY A 192 -21.96 1.95 9.52
CA GLY A 192 -22.61 3.20 9.21
C GLY A 192 -23.30 3.17 7.84
N GLU A 193 -23.17 4.24 7.07
CA GLU A 193 -23.77 4.37 5.74
C GLU A 193 -23.23 3.34 4.72
N LEU A 194 -22.00 2.85 4.91
CA LEU A 194 -21.43 1.83 4.04
C LEU A 194 -22.12 0.46 4.22
N ALA A 195 -22.66 0.15 5.39
CA ALA A 195 -23.35 -1.13 5.63
C ALA A 195 -24.61 -1.31 4.76
N GLU A 196 -25.23 -0.21 4.33
CA GLU A 196 -26.35 -0.24 3.38
C GLU A 196 -25.89 -0.56 1.95
N LYS A 197 -24.65 -0.19 1.62
CA LYS A 197 -24.09 -0.27 0.28
C LYS A 197 -23.29 -1.57 0.04
N VAL A 198 -22.57 -2.04 1.06
CA VAL A 198 -21.68 -3.21 0.97
C VAL A 198 -21.78 -4.07 2.24
N ASN A 199 -21.18 -5.25 2.23
CA ASN A 199 -21.09 -6.12 3.41
C ASN A 199 -19.78 -5.96 4.16
N GLU A 200 -18.69 -5.70 3.43
CA GLU A 200 -17.33 -5.64 3.97
C GLU A 200 -16.57 -4.45 3.41
N GLU A 201 -15.61 -3.97 4.19
CA GLU A 201 -14.64 -2.98 3.82
C GLU A 201 -13.25 -3.64 3.76
N HIS A 202 -12.57 -3.52 2.62
CA HIS A 202 -11.22 -4.04 2.40
C HIS A 202 -10.25 -2.89 2.13
N TYR A 203 -9.23 -2.79 2.96
CA TYR A 203 -8.18 -1.80 2.83
C TYR A 203 -6.86 -2.49 2.52
N PHE A 204 -6.14 -2.00 1.52
CA PHE A 204 -4.86 -2.54 1.10
C PHE A 204 -3.79 -1.47 1.26
N SER A 205 -2.64 -1.84 1.78
CA SER A 205 -1.49 -0.95 1.85
C SER A 205 -0.22 -1.66 1.43
N SER A 206 0.63 -0.94 0.71
CA SER A 206 1.95 -1.40 0.31
C SER A 206 3.04 -0.38 0.66
N LEU A 207 4.24 -0.90 0.92
CA LEU A 207 5.46 -0.12 1.12
C LEU A 207 6.57 -0.69 0.25
N THR A 208 7.10 0.14 -0.66
CA THR A 208 8.24 -0.20 -1.50
C THR A 208 9.47 0.56 -1.02
N PHE A 209 10.61 -0.12 -0.93
CA PHE A 209 11.90 0.46 -0.55
C PHE A 209 13.06 -0.32 -1.17
N CYS A 210 14.22 0.29 -1.23
CA CYS A 210 15.46 -0.38 -1.65
C CYS A 210 16.37 -0.58 -0.44
N VAL A 211 17.00 -1.74 -0.38
CA VAL A 211 18.10 -2.05 0.53
C VAL A 211 19.38 -2.03 -0.30
N PRO A 212 20.35 -1.15 0.00
CA PRO A 212 21.58 -0.99 -0.78
C PRO A 212 22.52 -2.19 -0.69
#